data_8bda739c72e8e8157f9e2358dc011db1
#
_entry.id   8bda739c72e8e8157f9e2358dc011db1
#
_cell.length_a   1.000
_cell.length_b   1.000
_cell.length_c   1.000
_cell.angle_alpha   90.00
_cell.angle_beta   90.00
_cell.angle_gamma   90.00
#
_symmetry.space_group_name_H-M   'P 1'
#
loop_
_entity.id
_entity.type
_entity.pdbx_description
1 polymer ?
#
loop_
_entity_poly.entity_id
_entity_poly.type
_entity_poly.pdbx_seq_one_letter_code
_entity_poly.pdbx_strand_id
1 'polypeptide(L)'
;MNYLEVQNIAKQTIDYIKTVIKPNMNLREIRYLCEEKMLSLGADSFWYWNIGAFIFSGDETTISVSGREYVTADKLISDNDIITIDLSPQCKNVWGDYARTIIIENGTVVNHIENIKKQRMAKWFTNGRSSA
;
A
#
# COMPACT_ATOMS: atom_id res chain seq x y z
N MET A 1 5.84 18.76 -13.85
CA MET A 1 6.35 17.82 -12.82
C MET A 1 7.03 16.66 -13.52
N ASN A 2 8.21 16.25 -13.06
CA ASN A 2 8.94 15.13 -13.66
C ASN A 2 8.60 13.80 -12.98
N TYR A 3 9.12 12.70 -13.52
CA TYR A 3 8.87 11.36 -12.99
C TYR A 3 9.25 11.22 -11.50
N LEU A 4 10.42 11.75 -11.13
CA LEU A 4 10.89 11.65 -9.73
C LEU A 4 9.97 12.40 -8.77
N GLU A 5 9.43 13.52 -9.18
CA GLU A 5 8.49 14.29 -8.36
C GLU A 5 7.17 13.55 -8.18
N VAL A 6 6.65 12.95 -9.26
CA VAL A 6 5.40 12.15 -9.18
C VAL A 6 5.63 10.91 -8.31
N GLN A 7 6.77 10.25 -8.47
CA GLN A 7 7.13 9.10 -7.65
C GLN A 7 7.25 9.49 -6.17
N ASN A 8 7.77 10.68 -5.89
CA ASN A 8 7.89 11.20 -4.54
C ASN A 8 6.51 11.48 -3.90
N ILE A 9 5.52 11.86 -4.69
CA ILE A 9 4.14 11.99 -4.20
C ILE A 9 3.66 10.66 -3.61
N ALA A 10 3.87 9.56 -4.33
CA ALA A 10 3.49 8.24 -3.84
C ALA A 10 4.27 7.86 -2.58
N LYS A 11 5.57 8.12 -2.55
CA LYS A 11 6.41 7.83 -1.40
C LYS A 11 5.94 8.59 -0.16
N GLN A 12 5.68 9.89 -0.29
CA GLN A 12 5.18 10.70 0.82
C GLN A 12 3.82 10.23 1.30
N THR A 13 2.98 9.73 0.38
CA THR A 13 1.67 9.20 0.72
C THR A 13 1.80 7.93 1.58
N ILE A 14 2.71 7.03 1.24
CA ILE A 14 2.99 5.86 2.07
C ILE A 14 3.49 6.27 3.45
N ASP A 15 4.42 7.21 3.51
CA ASP A 15 4.95 7.71 4.80
C ASP A 15 3.83 8.29 5.67
N TYR A 16 2.91 9.04 5.06
CA TYR A 16 1.74 9.57 5.76
C TYR A 16 0.82 8.44 6.26
N ILE A 17 0.48 7.47 5.39
CA ILE A 17 -0.41 6.38 5.77
C ILE A 17 0.15 5.56 6.93
N LYS A 18 1.45 5.34 6.99
CA LYS A 18 2.09 4.65 8.11
C LYS A 18 1.84 5.33 9.45
N THR A 19 1.59 6.64 9.46
CA THR A 19 1.34 7.39 10.70
C THR A 19 -0.12 7.38 11.13
N VAL A 20 -1.06 7.08 10.22
CA VAL A 20 -2.50 7.16 10.50
C VAL A 20 -3.19 5.80 10.49
N ILE A 21 -2.62 4.80 9.84
CA ILE A 21 -3.23 3.48 9.73
C ILE A 21 -3.26 2.80 11.11
N LYS A 22 -4.40 2.20 11.43
CA LYS A 22 -4.60 1.50 12.72
C LYS A 22 -5.71 0.47 12.57
N PRO A 23 -5.80 -0.49 13.52
CA PRO A 23 -6.89 -1.45 13.55
C PRO A 23 -8.26 -0.78 13.55
N ASN A 24 -9.23 -1.48 12.99
CA ASN A 24 -10.62 -1.07 12.83
C ASN A 24 -10.87 0.02 11.78
N MET A 25 -9.83 0.48 11.09
CA MET A 25 -10.04 1.30 9.89
C MET A 25 -10.48 0.40 8.75
N ASN A 26 -11.37 0.89 7.90
CA ASN A 26 -11.83 0.18 6.72
C ASN A 26 -10.84 0.40 5.57
N LEU A 27 -10.61 -0.63 4.75
CA LEU A 27 -9.72 -0.51 3.59
C LEU A 27 -10.18 0.60 2.64
N ARG A 28 -11.49 0.84 2.53
CA ARG A 28 -12.05 1.93 1.72
C ARG A 28 -11.64 3.30 2.25
N GLU A 29 -11.52 3.43 3.56
CA GLU A 29 -11.02 4.65 4.19
C GLU A 29 -9.55 4.87 3.88
N ILE A 30 -8.74 3.81 3.94
CA ILE A 30 -7.31 3.88 3.58
C ILE A 30 -7.15 4.32 2.12
N ARG A 31 -7.94 3.76 1.21
CA ARG A 31 -7.92 4.20 -0.19
C ARG A 31 -8.24 5.68 -0.33
N TYR A 32 -9.30 6.13 0.32
CA TYR A 32 -9.72 7.53 0.29
C TYR A 32 -8.59 8.45 0.78
N LEU A 33 -7.97 8.10 1.92
CA LEU A 33 -6.88 8.89 2.50
C LEU A 33 -5.67 8.94 1.56
N CYS A 34 -5.32 7.83 0.92
CA CYS A 34 -4.22 7.78 -0.05
C CYS A 34 -4.51 8.68 -1.26
N GLU A 35 -5.68 8.54 -1.85
CA GLU A 35 -6.06 9.31 -3.03
C GLU A 35 -6.10 10.81 -2.74
N GLU A 36 -6.71 11.21 -1.63
CA GLU A 36 -6.77 12.60 -1.20
C GLU A 36 -5.37 13.16 -0.93
N LYS A 37 -4.51 12.38 -0.29
CA LYS A 37 -3.14 12.82 -0.01
C LYS A 37 -2.36 13.07 -1.29
N MET A 38 -2.45 12.16 -2.26
CA MET A 38 -1.76 12.32 -3.54
C MET A 38 -2.24 13.55 -4.29
N LEU A 39 -3.55 13.81 -4.30
CA LEU A 39 -4.10 15.01 -4.91
C LEU A 39 -3.59 16.28 -4.20
N SER A 40 -3.54 16.25 -2.86
CA SER A 40 -3.01 17.39 -2.09
C SER A 40 -1.54 17.67 -2.36
N LEU A 41 -0.77 16.65 -2.76
CA LEU A 41 0.66 16.78 -3.06
C LEU A 41 0.94 17.15 -4.52
N GLY A 42 -0.09 17.27 -5.34
CA GLY A 42 0.04 17.76 -6.71
C GLY A 42 -0.31 16.78 -7.82
N ALA A 43 -0.71 15.55 -7.50
CA ALA A 43 -1.27 14.67 -8.52
C ALA A 43 -2.59 15.27 -9.03
N ASP A 44 -2.82 15.23 -10.34
CA ASP A 44 -4.06 15.70 -10.93
C ASP A 44 -4.99 14.56 -11.34
N SER A 45 -4.50 13.34 -11.32
CA SER A 45 -5.23 12.17 -11.78
C SER A 45 -4.53 10.89 -11.34
N PHE A 46 -5.12 9.74 -11.71
CA PHE A 46 -4.55 8.42 -11.48
C PHE A 46 -4.55 7.67 -12.80
N TRP A 47 -3.39 7.12 -13.18
CA TRP A 47 -3.24 6.59 -14.52
C TRP A 47 -3.84 5.20 -14.74
N TYR A 48 -4.03 4.43 -13.66
CA TYR A 48 -4.50 3.06 -13.78
C TYR A 48 -6.00 2.98 -13.48
N TRP A 49 -6.82 3.06 -14.52
CA TRP A 49 -8.29 2.97 -14.43
C TRP A 49 -8.91 4.00 -13.48
N ASN A 50 -8.27 5.15 -13.35
CA ASN A 50 -8.68 6.23 -12.43
C ASN A 50 -8.76 5.79 -10.97
N ILE A 51 -8.00 4.77 -10.60
CA ILE A 51 -7.87 4.29 -9.22
C ILE A 51 -6.47 4.69 -8.74
N GLY A 52 -6.42 5.51 -7.69
CA GLY A 52 -5.14 5.99 -7.15
C GLY A 52 -4.49 5.02 -6.20
N ALA A 53 -5.28 4.21 -5.50
CA ALA A 53 -4.76 3.27 -4.52
C ALA A 53 -5.49 1.94 -4.58
N PHE A 54 -4.72 0.88 -4.73
CA PHE A 54 -5.19 -0.51 -4.61
C PHE A 54 -4.81 -1.00 -3.23
N ILE A 55 -5.80 -1.33 -2.39
CA ILE A 55 -5.60 -1.71 -1.00
C ILE A 55 -6.07 -3.14 -0.80
N PHE A 56 -5.17 -3.99 -0.31
CA PHE A 56 -5.46 -5.38 0.00
C PHE A 56 -4.98 -5.72 1.40
N SER A 57 -5.67 -6.61 2.09
CA SER A 57 -5.25 -7.06 3.42
C SER A 57 -5.38 -8.57 3.58
N GLY A 58 -4.58 -9.15 4.48
CA GLY A 58 -4.60 -10.57 4.77
C GLY A 58 -4.35 -11.41 3.51
N ASP A 59 -5.21 -12.38 3.27
CA ASP A 59 -5.09 -13.30 2.12
C ASP A 59 -5.26 -12.60 0.77
N GLU A 60 -5.91 -11.44 0.75
CA GLU A 60 -6.12 -10.68 -0.48
C GLU A 60 -4.83 -10.09 -1.05
N THR A 61 -3.78 -9.98 -0.24
CA THR A 61 -2.49 -9.45 -0.70
C THR A 61 -1.85 -10.30 -1.79
N THR A 62 -2.32 -11.53 -1.97
CA THR A 62 -1.83 -12.46 -3.00
C THR A 62 -2.72 -12.51 -4.23
N ILE A 63 -3.86 -11.83 -4.21
CA ILE A 63 -4.81 -11.83 -5.32
C ILE A 63 -4.41 -10.78 -6.34
N SER A 64 -4.33 -11.18 -7.61
CA SER A 64 -4.10 -10.26 -8.71
C SER A 64 -5.43 -9.91 -9.35
N VAL A 65 -5.79 -8.63 -9.37
CA VAL A 65 -7.05 -8.13 -9.92
C VAL A 65 -6.74 -7.04 -10.94
N SER A 66 -7.44 -7.09 -12.09
CA SER A 66 -7.37 -5.99 -13.05
C SER A 66 -7.92 -4.72 -12.42
N GLY A 67 -7.25 -3.57 -12.63
CA GLY A 67 -7.74 -2.28 -12.17
C GLY A 67 -9.13 -1.94 -12.67
N ARG A 68 -9.48 -2.43 -13.86
CA ARG A 68 -10.81 -2.25 -14.44
C ARG A 68 -11.92 -2.88 -13.60
N GLU A 69 -11.62 -3.98 -12.92
CA GLU A 69 -12.60 -4.75 -12.13
C GLU A 69 -12.42 -4.53 -10.63
N TYR A 70 -11.44 -3.73 -10.25
CA TYR A 70 -11.10 -3.55 -8.84
C TYR A 70 -12.19 -2.79 -8.09
N VAL A 71 -12.59 -3.36 -6.96
CA VAL A 71 -13.43 -2.71 -5.95
C VAL A 71 -12.73 -2.91 -4.63
N THR A 72 -12.48 -1.83 -3.90
CA THR A 72 -11.86 -1.92 -2.58
C THR A 72 -12.78 -2.68 -1.62
N ALA A 73 -12.23 -3.70 -0.96
CA ALA A 73 -13.02 -4.52 -0.04
C ALA A 73 -13.55 -3.70 1.13
N ASP A 74 -14.79 -3.95 1.51
CA ASP A 74 -15.39 -3.42 2.73
C ASP A 74 -14.92 -4.31 3.88
N LYS A 75 -13.73 -4.03 4.39
CA LYS A 75 -13.07 -4.89 5.37
C LYS A 75 -12.30 -4.04 6.36
N LEU A 76 -12.35 -4.40 7.62
CA LEU A 76 -11.63 -3.71 8.68
C LEU A 76 -10.23 -4.30 8.86
N ILE A 77 -9.27 -3.43 9.15
CA ILE A 77 -7.91 -3.82 9.50
C ILE A 77 -7.93 -4.45 10.90
N SER A 78 -7.26 -5.59 11.05
CA SER A 78 -7.15 -6.29 12.33
C SER A 78 -5.90 -5.86 13.11
N ASP A 79 -5.82 -6.28 14.39
CA ASP A 79 -4.66 -6.00 15.25
C ASP A 79 -3.37 -6.63 14.73
N ASN A 80 -3.48 -7.72 13.98
CA ASN A 80 -2.36 -8.38 13.30
C ASN A 80 -2.75 -8.55 11.84
N ASP A 81 -2.14 -7.77 10.99
CA ASP A 81 -2.56 -7.73 9.58
C ASP A 81 -1.39 -7.38 8.66
N ILE A 82 -1.58 -7.68 7.39
CA ILE A 82 -0.68 -7.29 6.31
C ILE A 82 -1.49 -6.48 5.33
N ILE A 83 -1.07 -5.25 5.07
CA ILE A 83 -1.75 -4.35 4.15
C ILE A 83 -0.83 -4.04 2.99
N THR A 84 -1.24 -4.37 1.79
CA THR A 84 -0.52 -3.98 0.57
C THR A 84 -1.20 -2.77 -0.04
N ILE A 85 -0.40 -1.75 -0.32
CA ILE A 85 -0.87 -0.49 -0.92
C ILE A 85 -0.08 -0.27 -2.20
N ASP A 86 -0.79 -0.17 -3.32
CA ASP A 86 -0.21 0.09 -4.64
C ASP A 86 -0.78 1.41 -5.15
N LEU A 87 0.10 2.39 -5.38
CA LEU A 87 -0.26 3.76 -5.72
C LEU A 87 0.07 4.09 -7.17
N SER A 88 -0.84 4.80 -7.83
CA SER A 88 -0.74 5.13 -9.25
C SER A 88 -1.00 6.62 -9.52
N PRO A 89 -0.21 7.55 -8.94
CA PRO A 89 -0.40 8.97 -9.20
C PRO A 89 0.00 9.34 -10.61
N GLN A 90 -0.66 10.36 -11.15
CA GLN A 90 -0.34 10.95 -12.42
C GLN A 90 -0.40 12.47 -12.31
N CYS A 91 0.50 13.16 -12.98
CA CYS A 91 0.46 14.61 -13.11
C CYS A 91 0.87 15.00 -14.52
N LYS A 92 -0.03 15.63 -15.28
CA LYS A 92 0.23 16.11 -16.65
C LYS A 92 0.87 15.02 -17.52
N ASN A 93 0.28 13.83 -17.53
CA ASN A 93 0.74 12.67 -18.30
C ASN A 93 2.05 12.04 -17.82
N VAL A 94 2.58 12.47 -16.69
CA VAL A 94 3.72 11.80 -16.02
C VAL A 94 3.18 10.85 -14.98
N TRP A 95 3.58 9.59 -15.03
CA TRP A 95 3.05 8.52 -14.17
C TRP A 95 4.02 8.19 -13.05
N GLY A 96 3.45 7.91 -11.86
CA GLY A 96 4.18 7.27 -10.78
C GLY A 96 3.62 5.87 -10.51
N ASP A 97 4.45 4.99 -9.97
CA ASP A 97 4.05 3.63 -9.62
C ASP A 97 4.86 3.20 -8.40
N TYR A 98 4.16 2.97 -7.29
CA TYR A 98 4.83 2.73 -6.02
C TYR A 98 3.98 1.85 -5.12
N ALA A 99 4.48 0.67 -4.80
CA ALA A 99 3.77 -0.28 -3.95
C ALA A 99 4.58 -0.58 -2.69
N ARG A 100 3.89 -0.68 -1.57
CA ARG A 100 4.51 -1.06 -0.29
C ARG A 100 3.56 -1.92 0.54
N THR A 101 4.16 -2.75 1.37
CA THR A 101 3.45 -3.57 2.35
C THR A 101 3.66 -2.99 3.73
N ILE A 102 2.55 -2.80 4.45
CA ILE A 102 2.56 -2.35 5.84
C ILE A 102 2.14 -3.52 6.70
N ILE A 103 2.94 -3.81 7.73
CA ILE A 103 2.64 -4.88 8.68
C ILE A 103 2.20 -4.27 10.00
N ILE A 104 1.09 -4.78 10.54
CA ILE A 104 0.56 -4.39 11.84
C ILE A 104 0.71 -5.59 12.76
N GLU A 105 1.36 -5.39 13.90
CA GLU A 105 1.53 -6.40 14.95
C GLU A 105 1.05 -5.82 16.27
N ASN A 106 0.11 -6.51 16.92
CA ASN A 106 -0.47 -6.08 18.19
C ASN A 106 -0.99 -4.64 18.14
N GLY A 107 -1.61 -4.27 17.04
CA GLY A 107 -2.19 -2.96 16.83
C GLY A 107 -1.20 -1.86 16.42
N THR A 108 0.06 -2.18 16.26
CA THR A 108 1.12 -1.21 15.97
C THR A 108 1.79 -1.51 14.64
N VAL A 109 2.05 -0.47 13.86
CA VAL A 109 2.77 -0.59 12.59
C VAL A 109 4.23 -0.96 12.87
N VAL A 110 4.71 -2.01 12.20
CA VAL A 110 6.12 -2.41 12.23
C VAL A 110 6.85 -1.63 11.14
N ASN A 111 7.71 -0.69 11.56
CA ASN A 111 8.32 0.28 10.67
C ASN A 111 9.65 -0.18 10.05
N HIS A 112 10.11 -1.40 10.35
CA HIS A 112 11.43 -1.83 9.91
C HIS A 112 11.34 -2.89 8.82
N ILE A 113 11.57 -2.47 7.58
CA ILE A 113 11.69 -3.37 6.42
C ILE A 113 12.70 -4.48 6.71
N GLU A 114 13.79 -4.17 7.40
CA GLU A 114 14.80 -5.15 7.78
C GLU A 114 14.27 -6.24 8.70
N ASN A 115 13.40 -5.89 9.64
CA ASN A 115 12.77 -6.88 10.52
C ASN A 115 11.87 -7.83 9.71
N ILE A 116 11.15 -7.32 8.74
CA ILE A 116 10.33 -8.12 7.84
C ILE A 116 11.20 -9.09 7.05
N LYS A 117 12.31 -8.61 6.50
CA LYS A 117 13.26 -9.45 5.76
C LYS A 117 13.85 -10.53 6.65
N LYS A 118 14.26 -10.18 7.87
CA LYS A 118 14.79 -11.13 8.84
C LYS A 118 13.79 -12.21 9.20
N GLN A 119 12.56 -11.84 9.45
CA GLN A 119 11.47 -12.77 9.76
C GLN A 119 11.21 -13.73 8.60
N ARG A 120 11.19 -13.24 7.37
CA ARG A 120 11.01 -14.06 6.18
C ARG A 120 12.17 -15.02 5.98
N MET A 121 13.40 -14.57 6.16
CA MET A 121 14.59 -15.41 6.06
C MET A 121 14.59 -16.46 7.16
N ALA A 122 14.27 -16.12 8.38
CA ALA A 122 14.18 -17.06 9.49
C ALA A 122 13.16 -18.16 9.19
N LYS A 123 12.00 -17.84 8.66
CA LYS A 123 10.98 -18.81 8.24
C LYS A 123 11.50 -19.69 7.11
N TRP A 124 12.18 -19.10 6.13
CA TRP A 124 12.72 -19.83 5.01
C TRP A 124 13.77 -20.87 5.46
N PHE A 125 14.69 -20.48 6.32
CA PHE A 125 15.70 -21.40 6.87
C PHE A 125 15.07 -22.46 7.77
N THR A 126 14.10 -22.12 8.58
CA THR A 126 13.39 -23.05 9.45
C THR A 126 12.62 -24.10 8.64
N ASN A 127 12.00 -23.70 7.53
CA ASN A 127 11.22 -24.58 6.68
C ASN A 127 12.08 -25.31 5.63
N GLY A 128 13.37 -24.99 5.53
CA GLY A 128 14.32 -25.65 4.63
C GLY A 128 14.07 -25.39 3.15
N ARG A 129 13.35 -24.32 2.77
CA ARG A 129 13.09 -23.99 1.37
C ARG A 129 12.74 -22.52 1.19
N SER A 130 12.97 -22.04 -0.05
CA SER A 130 12.50 -20.73 -0.45
C SER A 130 10.98 -20.73 -0.61
N SER A 131 10.35 -19.73 -0.06
CA SER A 131 8.91 -19.47 -0.21
C SER A 131 8.68 -18.28 -1.14
N ALA A 132 9.60 -18.07 -2.04
CA ALA A 132 9.57 -16.94 -2.96
C ALA A 132 8.25 -16.77 -3.68
#